data_36ac90d95b9cb40fe2b883143ecd566d
#
_entry.id   36ac90d95b9cb40fe2b883143ecd566d
#
_cell.length_a   1.000
_cell.length_b   1.000
_cell.length_c   1.000
_cell.angle_alpha   90.00
_cell.angle_beta   90.00
_cell.angle_gamma   90.00
#
_symmetry.space_group_name_H-M   'P 1'
#
loop_
_entity.id
_entity.type
_entity.pdbx_description
1 polymer ?
#
loop_
_entity_poly.entity_id
_entity_poly.type
_entity_poly.pdbx_seq_one_letter_code
_entity_poly.pdbx_strand_id
1 'polypeptide(L)'
;SAYGAHNQRSHVTVTVSIKDFIWIEEIIDIVEKEASSELYALLKRPDEKHVTELAYDNPKFVEDMVRDIAAHFSNDDRVSEYVVESENFESIHNHSAYAQIHQIKD
;
A
#
# COMPACT_ATOMS: atom_id res chain seq x y z
N SER A 1 8.76 -0.40 -22.89
CA SER A 1 8.33 -0.33 -22.98
C SER A 1 7.85 -0.08 -23.24
N ALA A 2 8.19 -0.08 -23.34
CA ALA A 2 7.67 0.25 -23.56
C ALA A 2 7.01 0.37 -23.80
N TYR A 3 6.78 0.30 -24.17
CA TYR A 3 6.16 0.58 -24.41
C TYR A 3 5.33 0.73 -23.87
N GLY A 4 5.79 0.77 -23.70
CA GLY A 4 5.31 1.23 -22.55
C GLY A 4 3.88 1.48 -22.39
N ALA A 5 3.25 1.16 -23.26
CA ALA A 5 1.82 1.33 -23.21
C ALA A 5 1.23 0.89 -21.87
N HIS A 6 2.04 0.30 -21.03
CA HIS A 6 1.52 -0.32 -19.83
C HIS A 6 2.10 0.26 -18.56
N ASN A 7 2.52 1.50 -18.64
CA ASN A 7 2.95 2.18 -17.43
C ASN A 7 1.72 2.54 -16.64
N GLN A 8 1.23 1.60 -15.89
CA GLN A 8 0.15 1.88 -14.97
C GLN A 8 0.75 2.35 -13.67
N ARG A 9 0.43 3.58 -13.33
CA ARG A 9 0.84 4.12 -12.05
C ARG A 9 -0.17 3.68 -11.00
N SER A 10 0.34 3.06 -9.95
CA SER A 10 -0.49 2.60 -8.85
C SER A 10 -0.11 3.32 -7.58
N HIS A 11 -1.08 3.52 -6.72
CA HIS A 11 -0.86 4.10 -5.40
C HIS A 11 -1.34 3.13 -4.36
N VAL A 12 -0.57 2.98 -3.30
CA VAL A 12 -1.02 2.23 -2.15
C VAL A 12 -0.92 3.13 -0.92
N THR A 13 -1.94 3.11 -0.10
CA THR A 13 -1.98 3.86 1.14
C THR A 13 -2.10 2.88 2.28
N VAL A 14 -1.17 2.96 3.22
CA VAL A 14 -1.15 2.11 4.40
C VAL A 14 -1.39 3.00 5.61
N THR A 15 -2.46 2.72 6.33
CA THR A 15 -2.78 3.42 7.57
C THR A 15 -2.74 2.40 8.70
N VAL A 16 -1.93 2.65 9.72
CA VAL A 16 -1.81 1.72 10.84
C VAL A 16 -1.94 2.44 12.16
N SER A 17 -2.59 1.78 13.11
CA SER A 17 -2.55 2.16 14.51
C SER A 17 -1.68 1.12 15.21
N ILE A 18 -0.71 1.59 15.98
CA ILE A 18 0.30 0.69 16.53
C ILE A 18 0.25 0.67 18.05
N LYS A 19 0.57 -0.49 18.60
CA LYS A 19 0.73 -0.68 20.05
C LYS A 19 2.18 -0.53 20.47
N ASP A 20 3.08 -0.85 19.55
CA ASP A 20 4.51 -0.74 19.74
C ASP A 20 5.11 -0.08 18.53
N PHE A 21 6.31 0.46 18.71
CA PHE A 21 6.99 1.23 17.68
C PHE A 21 7.27 0.41 16.42
N ILE A 22 6.98 1.01 15.27
CA ILE A 22 7.32 0.47 13.96
C ILE A 22 8.02 1.58 13.19
N TRP A 23 9.18 1.27 12.63
CA TRP A 23 9.88 2.20 11.75
C TRP A 23 9.12 2.32 10.44
N ILE A 24 9.05 3.55 9.91
CA ILE A 24 8.40 3.77 8.62
C ILE A 24 9.08 2.94 7.52
N GLU A 25 10.38 2.75 7.64
CA GLU A 25 11.13 1.95 6.68
C GLU A 25 10.66 0.51 6.62
N GLU A 26 10.16 -0.03 7.73
CA GLU A 26 9.62 -1.39 7.72
C GLU A 26 8.37 -1.47 6.86
N ILE A 27 7.53 -0.43 6.89
CA ILE A 27 6.32 -0.39 6.09
C ILE A 27 6.69 -0.24 4.62
N ILE A 28 7.64 0.62 4.33
CA ILE A 28 8.12 0.83 2.97
C ILE A 28 8.69 -0.47 2.40
N ASP A 29 9.48 -1.18 3.20
CA ASP A 29 10.07 -2.44 2.77
C ASP A 29 9.02 -3.49 2.44
N ILE A 30 7.96 -3.56 3.24
CA ILE A 30 6.87 -4.50 2.98
C ILE A 30 6.23 -4.20 1.62
N VAL A 31 5.90 -2.94 1.37
CA VAL A 31 5.25 -2.57 0.11
C VAL A 31 6.20 -2.76 -1.06
N GLU A 32 7.47 -2.39 -0.90
CA GLU A 32 8.46 -2.55 -1.94
C GLU A 32 8.63 -4.01 -2.34
N LYS A 33 8.65 -4.89 -1.35
CA LYS A 33 8.78 -6.31 -1.60
C LYS A 33 7.58 -6.85 -2.38
N GLU A 34 6.37 -6.44 -2.00
CA GLU A 34 5.17 -6.90 -2.70
C GLU A 34 5.03 -6.27 -4.07
N ALA A 35 5.46 -5.04 -4.22
CA ALA A 35 5.38 -4.35 -5.51
C ALA A 35 6.43 -4.83 -6.50
N SER A 36 7.56 -5.30 -6.01
CA SER A 36 8.68 -5.73 -6.85
C SER A 36 9.17 -4.63 -7.78
N SER A 37 9.09 -3.39 -7.32
CA SER A 37 9.52 -2.25 -8.13
C SER A 37 9.90 -1.10 -7.20
N GLU A 38 10.47 -0.07 -7.80
CA GLU A 38 10.83 1.13 -7.07
C GLU A 38 9.59 1.85 -6.56
N LEU A 39 9.72 2.43 -5.40
CA LEU A 39 8.64 3.17 -4.77
C LEU A 39 9.00 4.64 -4.61
N TYR A 40 7.97 5.47 -4.64
CA TYR A 40 8.07 6.88 -4.30
C TYR A 40 7.14 7.11 -3.11
N ALA A 41 7.71 7.45 -1.98
CA ALA A 41 6.94 7.55 -0.74
C ALA A 41 6.56 9.00 -0.44
N LEU A 42 5.30 9.18 -0.08
CA LEU A 42 4.79 10.44 0.44
C LEU A 42 4.24 10.14 1.83
N LEU A 43 4.85 10.74 2.84
CA LEU A 43 4.49 10.45 4.21
C LEU A 43 3.48 11.45 4.73
N LYS A 44 2.44 10.95 5.36
CA LYS A 44 1.45 11.77 6.04
C LYS A 44 1.27 11.21 7.44
N ARG A 45 1.20 12.11 8.39
CA ARG A 45 1.00 11.70 9.77
C ARG A 45 -0.02 12.65 10.40
N PRO A 46 -1.31 12.40 10.15
CA PRO A 46 -2.31 13.36 10.63
C PRO A 46 -2.45 13.38 12.14
N ASP A 47 -2.47 12.27 12.83
CA ASP A 47 -2.65 12.28 14.29
C ASP A 47 -2.04 11.05 14.91
N GLU A 48 -2.90 10.19 15.43
CA GLU A 48 -2.47 8.98 16.12
C GLU A 48 -2.17 7.85 15.16
N LYS A 49 -2.63 7.97 13.92
CA LYS A 49 -2.44 6.94 12.92
C LYS A 49 -1.27 7.31 12.02
N HIS A 50 -0.53 6.30 11.62
CA HIS A 50 0.57 6.49 10.69
C HIS A 50 0.05 6.18 9.30
N VAL A 51 0.08 7.19 8.43
CA VAL A 51 -0.40 7.05 7.06
C VAL A 51 0.79 7.16 6.12
N THR A 52 0.98 6.15 5.30
CA THR A 52 2.04 6.12 4.32
C THR A 52 1.44 5.94 2.94
N GLU A 53 1.73 6.88 2.05
CA GLU A 53 1.30 6.78 0.66
C GLU A 53 2.49 6.47 -0.20
N LEU A 54 2.34 5.49 -1.09
CA LEU A 54 3.43 5.03 -1.93
C LEU A 54 2.93 4.91 -3.37
N ALA A 55 3.74 5.39 -4.30
CA ALA A 55 3.44 5.24 -5.73
C ALA A 55 4.41 4.23 -6.32
N TYR A 56 3.94 3.42 -7.23
CA TYR A 56 4.78 2.39 -7.83
C TYR A 56 4.25 2.02 -9.21
N ASP A 57 5.11 1.43 -10.01
CA ASP A 57 4.76 0.91 -11.33
C ASP A 57 4.74 -0.60 -11.24
N ASN A 58 3.55 -1.21 -11.38
CA ASN A 58 3.44 -2.63 -11.15
C ASN A 58 2.19 -3.18 -11.84
N PRO A 59 2.31 -4.32 -12.55
CA PRO A 59 1.15 -4.95 -13.16
C PRO A 59 0.30 -5.78 -12.21
N LYS A 60 0.67 -5.86 -10.94
CA LYS A 60 -0.05 -6.66 -9.97
C LYS A 60 -1.46 -6.10 -9.75
N PHE A 61 -2.45 -6.97 -9.63
CA PHE A 61 -3.81 -6.52 -9.38
C PHE A 61 -3.92 -5.86 -8.01
N VAL A 62 -4.77 -4.82 -7.93
CA VAL A 62 -4.93 -4.10 -6.67
C VAL A 62 -5.40 -5.03 -5.55
N GLU A 63 -6.26 -5.98 -5.87
CA GLU A 63 -6.76 -6.94 -4.87
C GLU A 63 -5.62 -7.78 -4.30
N ASP A 64 -4.72 -8.22 -5.16
CA ASP A 64 -3.57 -9.01 -4.71
C ASP A 64 -2.63 -8.17 -3.87
N MET A 65 -2.42 -6.94 -4.31
CA MET A 65 -1.52 -6.03 -3.61
C MET A 65 -1.99 -5.76 -2.19
N VAL A 66 -3.27 -5.39 -2.02
CA VAL A 66 -3.78 -5.09 -0.68
C VAL A 66 -3.81 -6.34 0.19
N ARG A 67 -4.14 -7.50 -0.38
CA ARG A 67 -4.19 -8.74 0.37
C ARG A 67 -2.81 -9.13 0.87
N ASP A 68 -1.81 -9.05 0.01
CA ASP A 68 -0.46 -9.46 0.36
C ASP A 68 0.14 -8.52 1.40
N ILE A 69 -0.11 -7.22 1.27
CA ILE A 69 0.37 -6.25 2.27
C ILE A 69 -0.37 -6.45 3.59
N ALA A 70 -1.70 -6.61 3.53
CA ALA A 70 -2.49 -6.78 4.74
C ALA A 70 -2.06 -8.02 5.54
N ALA A 71 -1.63 -9.07 4.85
CA ALA A 71 -1.17 -10.28 5.53
C ALA A 71 0.01 -9.99 6.45
N HIS A 72 0.89 -9.08 6.07
CA HIS A 72 2.01 -8.70 6.93
C HIS A 72 1.52 -8.07 8.23
N PHE A 73 0.56 -7.15 8.12
CA PHE A 73 0.07 -6.45 9.31
C PHE A 73 -0.84 -7.32 10.15
N SER A 74 -1.55 -8.24 9.52
CA SER A 74 -2.38 -9.19 10.25
C SER A 74 -1.55 -10.04 11.20
N ASN A 75 -0.31 -10.34 10.82
CA ASN A 75 0.59 -11.17 11.60
C ASN A 75 1.52 -10.37 12.50
N ASP A 76 1.40 -9.05 12.52
CA ASP A 76 2.28 -8.20 13.31
C ASP A 76 1.58 -7.76 14.59
N ASP A 77 2.04 -8.28 15.72
CA ASP A 77 1.42 -7.99 17.02
C ASP A 77 1.52 -6.54 17.44
N ARG A 78 2.38 -5.78 16.80
CA ARG A 78 2.54 -4.36 17.10
C ARG A 78 1.40 -3.52 16.51
N VAL A 79 0.66 -4.07 15.56
CA VAL A 79 -0.40 -3.35 14.85
C VAL A 79 -1.74 -3.72 15.45
N SER A 80 -2.51 -2.70 15.86
CA SER A 80 -3.84 -2.91 16.42
C SER A 80 -4.95 -2.71 15.40
N GLU A 81 -4.70 -1.88 14.39
CA GLU A 81 -5.67 -1.63 13.34
C GLU A 81 -4.92 -1.26 12.08
N TYR A 82 -5.41 -1.70 10.93
CA TYR A 82 -4.80 -1.28 9.67
C TYR A 82 -5.83 -1.11 8.59
N VAL A 83 -5.52 -0.21 7.66
CA VAL A 83 -6.25 -0.04 6.40
C VAL A 83 -5.21 -0.06 5.30
N VAL A 84 -5.39 -0.94 4.34
CA VAL A 84 -4.53 -1.00 3.16
C VAL A 84 -5.41 -0.76 1.96
N GLU A 85 -5.08 0.27 1.18
CA GLU A 85 -5.84 0.64 0.00
C GLU A 85 -4.90 0.71 -1.17
N SER A 86 -5.37 0.29 -2.32
CA SER A 86 -4.59 0.42 -3.55
C SER A 86 -5.49 0.82 -4.69
N GLU A 87 -4.97 1.68 -5.55
CA GLU A 87 -5.70 2.17 -6.70
C GLU A 87 -4.76 2.26 -7.89
N ASN A 88 -5.20 1.73 -9.02
CA ASN A 88 -4.49 1.84 -10.28
C ASN A 88 -5.14 2.91 -11.13
N PHE A 89 -4.33 3.77 -11.72
CA PHE A 89 -4.82 4.79 -12.64
C PHE A 89 -4.46 4.39 -14.05
N GLU A 90 -5.50 4.18 -14.86
CA GLU A 90 -5.32 3.85 -16.26
C GLU A 90 -5.62 5.10 -17.09
N SER A 91 -4.61 5.60 -17.77
CA SER A 91 -4.74 6.86 -18.47
C SER A 91 -5.61 6.79 -19.72
N ILE A 92 -5.74 5.61 -20.30
CA ILE A 92 -6.41 5.50 -21.59
C ILE A 92 -7.93 5.57 -21.46
N HIS A 93 -8.48 5.03 -20.41
CA HIS A 93 -9.92 4.90 -20.28
C HIS A 93 -10.51 5.59 -19.05
N ASN A 94 -9.71 6.32 -18.33
CA ASN A 94 -10.16 6.95 -17.07
C ASN A 94 -10.76 5.95 -16.08
N HIS A 95 -10.43 4.69 -16.24
CA HIS A 95 -10.89 3.68 -15.30
C HIS A 95 -9.85 3.50 -14.24
N SER A 96 -10.29 3.35 -13.01
CA SER A 96 -9.39 2.99 -11.93
C SER A 96 -9.90 1.72 -11.30
N ALA A 97 -8.98 0.85 -10.93
CA ALA A 97 -9.28 -0.29 -10.10
C ALA A 97 -8.92 0.08 -8.67
N TYR A 98 -9.74 -0.32 -7.73
CA TYR A 98 -9.57 0.05 -6.34
C TYR A 98 -9.85 -1.15 -5.46
N ALA A 99 -9.04 -1.31 -4.41
CA ALA A 99 -9.28 -2.33 -3.40
C ALA A 99 -8.87 -1.80 -2.03
N GLN A 100 -9.55 -2.27 -1.00
CA GLN A 100 -9.28 -1.87 0.36
C GLN A 100 -9.51 -3.03 1.31
N ILE A 101 -8.62 -3.16 2.28
CA ILE A 101 -8.81 -4.07 3.41
C ILE A 101 -8.64 -3.26 4.68
N HIS A 102 -9.62 -3.37 5.56
CA HIS A 102 -9.61 -2.69 6.85
C HIS A 102 -9.89 -3.72 7.93
N GLN A 103 -9.04 -3.75 8.94
CA GLN A 103 -9.22 -4.66 10.05
C GLN A 103 -8.83 -4.02 11.37
N ILE A 104 -9.67 -4.22 12.36
CA ILE A 104 -9.41 -3.83 13.74
C ILE A 104 -9.16 -5.11 14.51
N LYS A 105 -8.05 -5.15 15.23
CA LYS A 105 -7.69 -6.32 16.03
C LYS A 105 -8.03 -6.06 17.49
N ASP A 106 -8.44 -7.06 18.16
CA ASP A 106 -8.72 -6.97 19.59
C ASP A 106 -7.48 -7.15 20.44
#